data_7d7b44b9c9169ce588ad588b95a7103a
#
_entry.id   7d7b44b9c9169ce588ad588b95a7103a
#
_cell.length_a   1.000
_cell.length_b   1.000
_cell.length_c   1.000
_cell.angle_alpha   90.00
_cell.angle_beta   90.00
_cell.angle_gamma   90.00
#
_symmetry.space_group_name_H-M   'P 1'
#
loop_
_entity.id
_entity.type
_entity.pdbx_description
1 polymer ?
#
loop_
_entity_poly.entity_id
_entity_poly.type
_entity_poly.pdbx_seq_one_letter_code
_entity_poly.pdbx_strand_id
1 'polypeptide(L)'
;EVAPKHLIYAMATVRYNFVQSRARKLRNYYDGELAALNDRANNLRQEAESEKARADREAALRQKAEQQNSDLQRQLDDCQKSKKAVAATQEHFVQFDHNSSYMSREEMDRLRTFARSVKGEKLSILAEASTPGIQEYNQTLSERRLKRVVKVLLKEGFAPEDLQPQTAIGAKNGKKTFEGRRVTIKVKK
;
A
#
# COMPACT_ATOMS: atom_id res chain seq x y z
N GLU A 1 -53.98 -81.29 48.04
CA GLU A 1 -54.41 -79.99 48.60
C GLU A 1 -54.27 -78.91 47.53
N VAL A 2 -55.40 -78.49 46.98
CA VAL A 2 -55.44 -77.45 45.97
C VAL A 2 -55.31 -76.08 46.69
N ALA A 3 -54.29 -75.31 46.45
CA ALA A 3 -54.09 -74.01 47.03
C ALA A 3 -55.36 -73.10 46.79
N PRO A 4 -55.91 -72.42 47.83
CA PRO A 4 -57.13 -71.66 47.69
C PRO A 4 -57.00 -70.58 46.58
N LYS A 5 -58.00 -70.52 45.72
CA LYS A 5 -58.03 -69.62 44.51
C LYS A 5 -57.61 -68.18 44.84
N HIS A 6 -57.92 -67.67 46.05
CA HIS A 6 -57.51 -66.35 46.50
C HIS A 6 -56.00 -66.14 46.63
N LEU A 7 -55.24 -67.17 47.02
CA LEU A 7 -53.78 -67.12 47.10
C LEU A 7 -53.13 -67.03 45.75
N ILE A 8 -53.61 -67.78 44.77
CA ILE A 8 -53.15 -67.75 43.38
C ILE A 8 -53.36 -66.35 42.76
N TYR A 9 -54.57 -65.77 43.01
CA TYR A 9 -54.84 -64.41 42.52
C TYR A 9 -53.96 -63.34 43.18
N ALA A 10 -53.74 -63.40 44.46
CA ALA A 10 -52.88 -62.50 45.21
C ALA A 10 -51.39 -62.62 44.71
N MET A 11 -50.87 -63.81 44.51
CA MET A 11 -49.51 -64.01 43.99
C MET A 11 -49.37 -63.53 42.52
N ALA A 12 -50.36 -63.75 41.69
CA ALA A 12 -50.37 -63.29 40.28
C ALA A 12 -50.38 -61.73 40.25
N THR A 13 -51.21 -61.07 41.07
CA THR A 13 -51.29 -59.62 41.15
C THR A 13 -49.98 -58.98 41.66
N VAL A 14 -49.35 -59.55 42.72
CA VAL A 14 -48.05 -59.08 43.23
C VAL A 14 -46.96 -59.25 42.17
N ARG A 15 -46.91 -60.38 41.46
CA ARG A 15 -45.95 -60.63 40.40
C ARG A 15 -46.14 -59.71 39.21
N TYR A 16 -47.39 -59.45 38.80
CA TYR A 16 -47.71 -58.49 37.71
C TYR A 16 -47.31 -57.06 38.09
N ASN A 17 -47.62 -56.60 39.30
CA ASN A 17 -47.24 -55.25 39.76
C ASN A 17 -45.72 -55.12 39.90
N PHE A 18 -44.99 -56.15 40.30
CA PHE A 18 -43.56 -56.13 40.40
C PHE A 18 -42.89 -56.01 38.99
N VAL A 19 -43.37 -56.77 38.04
CA VAL A 19 -42.88 -56.73 36.65
C VAL A 19 -43.18 -55.38 36.01
N GLN A 20 -44.38 -54.85 36.22
CA GLN A 20 -44.78 -53.51 35.72
C GLN A 20 -43.90 -52.42 36.35
N SER A 21 -43.61 -52.45 37.63
CA SER A 21 -42.79 -51.49 38.32
C SER A 21 -41.34 -51.50 37.85
N ARG A 22 -40.80 -52.71 37.58
CA ARG A 22 -39.46 -52.90 37.03
C ARG A 22 -39.32 -52.39 35.59
N ALA A 23 -40.31 -52.71 34.75
CA ALA A 23 -40.36 -52.23 33.38
C ALA A 23 -40.47 -50.68 33.30
N ARG A 24 -41.25 -50.06 34.20
CA ARG A 24 -41.40 -48.62 34.31
C ARG A 24 -40.08 -47.94 34.71
N LYS A 25 -39.35 -48.51 35.70
CA LYS A 25 -38.05 -48.00 36.13
C LYS A 25 -37.00 -48.08 34.99
N LEU A 26 -37.00 -49.19 34.28
CA LEU A 26 -36.07 -49.40 33.15
C LEU A 26 -36.39 -48.40 31.99
N ARG A 27 -37.65 -48.19 31.69
CA ARG A 27 -38.10 -47.21 30.68
C ARG A 27 -37.66 -45.80 31.07
N ASN A 28 -37.96 -45.37 32.29
CA ASN A 28 -37.57 -44.04 32.77
C ASN A 28 -36.05 -43.84 32.75
N TYR A 29 -35.25 -44.86 33.01
CA TYR A 29 -33.78 -44.80 32.91
C TYR A 29 -33.34 -44.57 31.44
N TYR A 30 -33.88 -45.34 30.51
CA TYR A 30 -33.50 -45.19 29.11
C TYR A 30 -34.05 -43.90 28.49
N ASP A 31 -35.25 -43.47 28.88
CA ASP A 31 -35.80 -42.19 28.44
C ASP A 31 -34.94 -41.03 28.93
N GLY A 32 -34.39 -41.09 30.14
CA GLY A 32 -33.45 -40.10 30.68
C GLY A 32 -32.13 -40.10 29.96
N GLU A 33 -31.53 -41.27 29.64
CA GLU A 33 -30.31 -41.34 28.84
C GLU A 33 -30.51 -40.83 27.40
N LEU A 34 -31.61 -41.15 26.77
CA LEU A 34 -31.97 -40.65 25.44
C LEU A 34 -32.13 -39.13 25.41
N ALA A 35 -32.77 -38.57 26.42
CA ALA A 35 -32.90 -37.10 26.56
C ALA A 35 -31.52 -36.46 26.71
N ALA A 36 -30.63 -36.98 27.57
CA ALA A 36 -29.28 -36.46 27.74
C ALA A 36 -28.43 -36.54 26.49
N LEU A 37 -28.56 -37.63 25.72
CA LEU A 37 -27.87 -37.79 24.44
C LEU A 37 -28.40 -36.81 23.38
N ASN A 38 -29.69 -36.60 23.31
CA ASN A 38 -30.29 -35.61 22.40
C ASN A 38 -29.84 -34.18 22.75
N ASP A 39 -29.77 -33.82 24.04
CA ASP A 39 -29.27 -32.52 24.47
C ASP A 39 -27.82 -32.31 24.10
N ARG A 40 -26.98 -33.33 24.27
CA ARG A 40 -25.58 -33.30 23.82
C ARG A 40 -25.48 -33.15 22.30
N ALA A 41 -26.28 -33.89 21.55
CA ALA A 41 -26.28 -33.79 20.10
C ALA A 41 -26.72 -32.39 19.60
N ASN A 42 -27.71 -31.80 20.25
CA ASN A 42 -28.17 -30.46 19.93
C ASN A 42 -27.12 -29.40 20.28
N ASN A 43 -26.45 -29.51 21.43
CA ASN A 43 -25.38 -28.61 21.81
C ASN A 43 -24.19 -28.68 20.83
N LEU A 44 -23.77 -29.88 20.46
CA LEU A 44 -22.71 -30.06 19.46
C LEU A 44 -23.06 -29.50 18.08
N ARG A 45 -24.34 -29.63 17.67
CA ARG A 45 -24.82 -28.99 16.44
C ARG A 45 -24.75 -27.48 16.50
N GLN A 46 -25.18 -26.86 17.60
CA GLN A 46 -25.10 -25.42 17.79
C GLN A 46 -23.65 -24.93 17.82
N GLU A 47 -22.75 -25.66 18.47
CA GLU A 47 -21.33 -25.34 18.45
C GLU A 47 -20.76 -25.39 17.02
N ALA A 48 -21.04 -26.49 16.29
CA ALA A 48 -20.58 -26.65 14.90
C ALA A 48 -21.13 -25.55 13.96
N GLU A 49 -22.41 -25.18 14.12
CA GLU A 49 -23.01 -24.07 13.36
C GLU A 49 -22.36 -22.72 13.71
N SER A 50 -22.07 -22.48 14.98
CA SER A 50 -21.41 -21.26 15.43
C SER A 50 -19.97 -21.14 14.93
N GLU A 51 -19.21 -22.25 14.95
CA GLU A 51 -17.86 -22.31 14.40
C GLU A 51 -17.83 -22.12 12.87
N LYS A 52 -18.79 -22.75 12.18
CA LYS A 52 -18.95 -22.55 10.73
C LYS A 52 -19.24 -21.08 10.41
N ALA A 53 -20.17 -20.46 11.13
CA ALA A 53 -20.49 -19.05 10.95
C ALA A 53 -19.30 -18.11 11.24
N ARG A 54 -18.43 -18.47 12.20
CA ARG A 54 -17.17 -17.74 12.45
C ARG A 54 -16.19 -17.92 11.31
N ALA A 55 -15.99 -19.14 10.84
CA ALA A 55 -15.11 -19.44 9.74
C ALA A 55 -15.54 -18.72 8.44
N ASP A 56 -16.83 -18.71 8.14
CA ASP A 56 -17.39 -18.02 6.97
C ASP A 56 -17.17 -16.50 7.05
N ARG A 57 -17.35 -15.90 8.23
CA ARG A 57 -17.06 -14.48 8.47
C ARG A 57 -15.59 -14.14 8.29
N GLU A 58 -14.70 -14.99 8.81
CA GLU A 58 -13.26 -14.80 8.70
C GLU A 58 -12.80 -14.93 7.24
N ALA A 59 -13.34 -15.91 6.50
CA ALA A 59 -13.08 -16.07 5.08
C ALA A 59 -13.51 -14.84 4.26
N ALA A 60 -14.72 -14.31 4.54
CA ALA A 60 -15.21 -13.10 3.90
C ALA A 60 -14.35 -11.86 4.20
N LEU A 61 -13.87 -11.72 5.44
CA LEU A 61 -12.96 -10.63 5.83
C LEU A 61 -11.60 -10.75 5.14
N ARG A 62 -11.04 -11.96 5.05
CA ARG A 62 -9.78 -12.22 4.33
C ARG A 62 -9.92 -11.87 2.85
N GLN A 63 -10.98 -12.33 2.20
CA GLN A 63 -11.23 -12.02 0.80
C GLN A 63 -11.35 -10.51 0.55
N LYS A 64 -12.06 -9.80 1.43
CA LYS A 64 -12.18 -8.34 1.35
C LYS A 64 -10.82 -7.63 1.54
N ALA A 65 -10.01 -8.09 2.47
CA ALA A 65 -8.66 -7.55 2.70
C ALA A 65 -7.73 -7.81 1.50
N GLU A 66 -7.80 -8.98 0.89
CA GLU A 66 -7.04 -9.32 -0.33
C GLU A 66 -7.43 -8.44 -1.52
N GLN A 67 -8.73 -8.21 -1.71
CA GLN A 67 -9.22 -7.28 -2.73
C GLN A 67 -8.71 -5.86 -2.50
N GLN A 68 -8.80 -5.35 -1.28
CA GLN A 68 -8.30 -4.03 -0.93
C GLN A 68 -6.78 -3.91 -1.15
N ASN A 69 -6.01 -4.92 -0.78
CA ASN A 69 -4.57 -4.96 -1.03
C ASN A 69 -4.25 -4.95 -2.53
N SER A 70 -4.97 -5.73 -3.34
CA SER A 70 -4.81 -5.74 -4.80
C SER A 70 -5.12 -4.37 -5.42
N ASP A 71 -6.20 -3.72 -4.97
CA ASP A 71 -6.58 -2.40 -5.47
C ASP A 71 -5.59 -1.31 -5.06
N LEU A 72 -5.11 -1.34 -3.83
CA LEU A 72 -4.06 -0.43 -3.36
C LEU A 72 -2.75 -0.61 -4.13
N GLN A 73 -2.39 -1.86 -4.45
CA GLN A 73 -1.21 -2.16 -5.23
C GLN A 73 -1.31 -1.60 -6.66
N ARG A 74 -2.47 -1.76 -7.31
CA ARG A 74 -2.76 -1.14 -8.62
C ARG A 74 -2.67 0.38 -8.57
N GLN A 75 -3.27 1.02 -7.57
CA GLN A 75 -3.20 2.48 -7.39
C GLN A 75 -1.75 2.95 -7.20
N LEU A 76 -0.94 2.22 -6.46
CA LEU A 76 0.47 2.49 -6.23
C LEU A 76 1.26 2.40 -7.56
N ASP A 77 1.04 1.35 -8.33
CA ASP A 77 1.69 1.15 -9.64
C ASP A 77 1.29 2.23 -10.64
N ASP A 78 0.02 2.61 -10.69
CA ASP A 78 -0.48 3.67 -11.57
C ASP A 78 0.06 5.06 -11.16
N CYS A 79 0.15 5.32 -9.85
CA CYS A 79 0.78 6.53 -9.34
C CYS A 79 2.26 6.60 -9.69
N GLN A 80 2.99 5.48 -9.57
CA GLN A 80 4.40 5.40 -9.94
C GLN A 80 4.61 5.59 -11.46
N LYS A 81 3.76 4.96 -12.29
CA LYS A 81 3.79 5.13 -13.76
C LYS A 81 3.51 6.58 -14.17
N SER A 82 2.49 7.20 -13.57
CA SER A 82 2.14 8.60 -13.81
C SER A 82 3.28 9.53 -13.42
N LYS A 83 3.89 9.33 -12.24
CA LYS A 83 5.06 10.09 -11.78
C LYS A 83 6.24 9.96 -12.75
N LYS A 84 6.50 8.74 -13.23
CA LYS A 84 7.59 8.48 -14.18
C LYS A 84 7.32 9.09 -15.56
N ALA A 85 6.07 9.06 -16.04
CA ALA A 85 5.68 9.70 -17.30
C ALA A 85 5.81 11.21 -17.24
N VAL A 86 5.40 11.85 -16.14
CA VAL A 86 5.54 13.29 -15.90
C VAL A 86 7.02 13.68 -15.82
N ALA A 87 7.85 12.90 -15.09
CA ALA A 87 9.29 13.14 -15.00
C ALA A 87 9.99 13.05 -16.37
N ALA A 88 9.58 12.12 -17.23
CA ALA A 88 10.19 11.92 -18.54
C ALA A 88 10.00 13.11 -19.54
N THR A 89 9.08 14.01 -19.25
CA THR A 89 8.78 15.23 -20.08
C THR A 89 9.14 16.54 -19.38
N GLN A 90 9.60 16.49 -18.13
CA GLN A 90 9.86 17.70 -17.36
C GLN A 90 11.17 18.39 -17.76
N GLU A 91 11.03 19.64 -18.19
CA GLU A 91 12.10 20.60 -18.30
C GLU A 91 11.95 21.63 -17.17
N HIS A 92 13.04 21.99 -16.54
CA HIS A 92 13.08 23.05 -15.54
C HIS A 92 14.10 24.11 -15.93
N PHE A 93 13.73 25.36 -15.76
CA PHE A 93 14.57 26.51 -16.09
C PHE A 93 14.93 27.26 -14.82
N VAL A 94 16.21 27.48 -14.60
CA VAL A 94 16.72 28.34 -13.53
C VAL A 94 17.15 29.65 -14.17
N GLN A 95 16.48 30.73 -13.82
CA GLN A 95 16.73 32.06 -14.36
C GLN A 95 17.81 32.79 -13.56
N PHE A 96 18.61 33.58 -14.27
CA PHE A 96 19.65 34.41 -13.69
C PHE A 96 19.50 35.87 -14.13
N ASP A 97 19.89 36.79 -13.27
CA ASP A 97 19.95 38.20 -13.60
C ASP A 97 21.06 38.51 -14.60
N HIS A 98 20.97 39.72 -15.16
CA HIS A 98 21.97 40.21 -16.10
C HIS A 98 23.36 40.23 -15.44
N ASN A 99 24.35 39.68 -16.14
CA ASN A 99 25.73 39.61 -15.67
C ASN A 99 25.93 38.97 -14.29
N SER A 100 25.00 38.10 -13.89
CA SER A 100 25.01 37.43 -12.57
C SER A 100 25.00 35.92 -12.73
N SER A 101 25.69 35.25 -11.82
CA SER A 101 25.58 33.82 -11.53
C SER A 101 24.91 33.56 -10.17
N TYR A 102 24.38 34.61 -9.55
CA TYR A 102 23.65 34.50 -8.30
C TYR A 102 22.24 33.96 -8.56
N MET A 103 21.81 33.00 -7.77
CA MET A 103 20.47 32.41 -7.81
C MET A 103 19.66 33.04 -6.67
N SER A 104 18.50 33.59 -6.97
CA SER A 104 17.61 34.13 -5.95
C SER A 104 17.11 33.01 -5.02
N ARG A 105 16.60 33.36 -3.86
CA ARG A 105 16.05 32.39 -2.91
C ARG A 105 14.86 31.65 -3.53
N GLU A 106 14.00 32.36 -4.23
CA GLU A 106 12.84 31.79 -4.93
C GLU A 106 13.23 30.78 -6.02
N GLU A 107 14.22 31.10 -6.87
CA GLU A 107 14.72 30.18 -7.87
C GLU A 107 15.38 28.95 -7.24
N MET A 108 16.05 29.12 -6.12
CA MET A 108 16.65 28.02 -5.38
C MET A 108 15.59 27.07 -4.81
N ASP A 109 14.48 27.60 -4.29
CA ASP A 109 13.39 26.80 -3.72
C ASP A 109 12.59 26.11 -4.83
N ARG A 110 12.38 26.76 -5.98
CA ARG A 110 11.81 26.12 -7.19
C ARG A 110 12.68 24.97 -7.68
N LEU A 111 13.99 25.18 -7.75
CA LEU A 111 14.93 24.14 -8.15
C LEU A 111 14.92 22.95 -7.17
N ARG A 112 14.86 23.21 -5.87
CA ARG A 112 14.75 22.15 -4.85
C ARG A 112 13.46 21.35 -4.99
N THR A 113 12.34 22.05 -5.21
CA THR A 113 11.03 21.38 -5.43
C THR A 113 11.07 20.49 -6.66
N PHE A 114 11.61 21.00 -7.76
CA PHE A 114 11.83 20.20 -8.97
C PHE A 114 12.76 19.01 -8.71
N ALA A 115 13.90 19.22 -8.05
CA ALA A 115 14.84 18.15 -7.72
C ALA A 115 14.19 17.02 -6.94
N ARG A 116 13.34 17.34 -5.97
CA ARG A 116 12.59 16.34 -5.18
C ARG A 116 11.57 15.58 -6.01
N SER A 117 10.94 16.23 -7.00
CA SER A 117 9.94 15.59 -7.88
C SER A 117 10.55 14.59 -8.85
N VAL A 118 11.83 14.78 -9.23
CA VAL A 118 12.56 13.94 -10.20
C VAL A 118 13.68 13.13 -9.55
N LYS A 119 13.62 12.91 -8.25
CA LYS A 119 14.65 12.17 -7.51
C LYS A 119 14.78 10.74 -8.03
N GLY A 120 16.03 10.34 -8.34
CA GLY A 120 16.34 9.03 -8.91
C GLY A 120 16.34 8.98 -10.45
N GLU A 121 16.07 10.12 -11.11
CA GLU A 121 16.19 10.24 -12.56
C GLU A 121 17.53 10.83 -12.96
N LYS A 122 17.99 10.53 -14.18
CA LYS A 122 19.20 11.14 -14.75
C LYS A 122 18.85 12.48 -15.38
N LEU A 123 19.68 13.49 -15.13
CA LEU A 123 19.44 14.86 -15.58
C LEU A 123 20.53 15.29 -16.56
N SER A 124 20.15 15.96 -17.65
CA SER A 124 21.06 16.73 -18.50
C SER A 124 20.94 18.20 -18.16
N ILE A 125 22.06 18.91 -18.07
CA ILE A 125 22.09 20.30 -17.63
C ILE A 125 22.80 21.13 -18.69
N LEU A 126 22.11 22.15 -19.20
CA LEU A 126 22.62 23.10 -20.18
C LEU A 126 22.59 24.51 -19.61
N ALA A 127 23.75 25.13 -19.49
CA ALA A 127 23.88 26.51 -19.05
C ALA A 127 24.18 27.44 -20.20
N GLU A 128 23.46 28.57 -20.26
CA GLU A 128 23.56 29.58 -21.28
C GLU A 128 23.89 30.96 -20.70
N ALA A 129 24.47 31.81 -21.51
CA ALA A 129 24.57 33.24 -21.25
C ALA A 129 23.97 34.00 -22.44
N SER A 130 23.41 35.19 -22.20
CA SER A 130 22.88 36.04 -23.25
C SER A 130 23.99 36.80 -23.97
N THR A 131 23.81 37.07 -25.25
CA THR A 131 24.51 38.15 -25.95
C THR A 131 23.87 39.48 -25.58
N PRO A 132 24.58 40.61 -25.44
CA PRO A 132 25.92 40.95 -25.87
C PRO A 132 26.99 40.62 -24.84
N GLY A 133 28.24 40.65 -25.26
CA GLY A 133 29.41 40.48 -24.42
C GLY A 133 30.54 39.69 -25.11
N ILE A 134 31.70 39.68 -24.47
CA ILE A 134 32.84 38.93 -24.96
C ILE A 134 32.55 37.44 -24.76
N GLN A 135 32.83 36.61 -25.77
CA GLN A 135 32.50 35.19 -25.80
C GLN A 135 33.12 34.44 -24.62
N GLU A 136 34.41 34.71 -24.34
CA GLU A 136 35.15 34.09 -23.22
C GLU A 136 34.51 34.40 -21.88
N TYR A 137 34.02 35.64 -21.69
CA TYR A 137 33.34 36.05 -20.51
C TYR A 137 31.99 35.33 -20.36
N ASN A 138 31.20 35.28 -21.46
CA ASN A 138 29.92 34.59 -21.45
C ASN A 138 30.06 33.07 -21.22
N GLN A 139 31.14 32.48 -21.72
CA GLN A 139 31.49 31.08 -21.45
C GLN A 139 31.73 30.88 -19.94
N THR A 140 32.62 31.70 -19.36
CA THR A 140 32.93 31.65 -17.94
C THR A 140 31.69 31.89 -17.07
N LEU A 141 30.80 32.81 -17.47
CA LEU A 141 29.56 33.10 -16.77
C LEU A 141 28.59 31.92 -16.80
N SER A 142 28.44 31.27 -17.94
CA SER A 142 27.62 30.06 -18.07
C SER A 142 28.17 28.89 -17.23
N GLU A 143 29.49 28.73 -17.15
CA GLU A 143 30.11 27.73 -16.27
C GLU A 143 29.87 27.99 -14.80
N ARG A 144 29.93 29.26 -14.35
CA ARG A 144 29.62 29.62 -12.98
C ARG A 144 28.17 29.32 -12.62
N ARG A 145 27.22 29.59 -13.55
CA ARG A 145 25.81 29.24 -13.41
C ARG A 145 25.59 27.73 -13.31
N LEU A 146 26.23 26.97 -14.21
CA LEU A 146 26.20 25.51 -14.19
C LEU A 146 26.64 24.97 -12.85
N LYS A 147 27.85 25.37 -12.39
CA LYS A 147 28.40 24.94 -11.10
C LYS A 147 27.45 25.26 -9.92
N ARG A 148 26.75 26.39 -9.97
CA ARG A 148 25.80 26.78 -8.94
C ARG A 148 24.59 25.85 -8.88
N VAL A 149 24.01 25.52 -10.04
CA VAL A 149 22.85 24.61 -10.15
C VAL A 149 23.27 23.20 -9.72
N VAL A 150 24.38 22.69 -10.26
CA VAL A 150 24.91 21.37 -9.88
C VAL A 150 25.13 21.26 -8.37
N LYS A 151 25.69 22.28 -7.74
CA LYS A 151 25.90 22.31 -6.28
C LYS A 151 24.57 22.17 -5.50
N VAL A 152 23.48 22.74 -5.97
CA VAL A 152 22.16 22.58 -5.34
C VAL A 152 21.65 21.17 -5.52
N LEU A 153 21.72 20.62 -6.73
CA LEU A 153 21.26 19.26 -7.04
C LEU A 153 22.02 18.19 -6.23
N LEU A 154 23.34 18.33 -6.09
CA LEU A 154 24.15 17.46 -5.25
C LEU A 154 23.71 17.53 -3.76
N LYS A 155 23.36 18.73 -3.26
CA LYS A 155 22.83 18.88 -1.90
C LYS A 155 21.45 18.23 -1.70
N GLU A 156 20.64 18.17 -2.75
CA GLU A 156 19.32 17.48 -2.71
C GLU A 156 19.46 15.96 -2.91
N GLY A 157 20.71 15.45 -3.04
CA GLY A 157 21.01 14.01 -3.01
C GLY A 157 21.10 13.33 -4.37
N PHE A 158 21.37 14.09 -5.44
CA PHE A 158 21.75 13.49 -6.74
C PHE A 158 23.20 13.06 -6.70
N ALA A 159 23.50 11.93 -7.33
CA ALA A 159 24.89 11.51 -7.56
C ALA A 159 25.51 12.26 -8.75
N PRO A 160 26.82 12.51 -8.76
CA PRO A 160 27.46 13.22 -9.88
C PRO A 160 27.25 12.55 -11.24
N GLU A 161 27.16 11.24 -11.29
CA GLU A 161 26.89 10.41 -12.47
C GLU A 161 25.47 10.61 -13.03
N ASP A 162 24.52 10.98 -12.19
CA ASP A 162 23.13 11.24 -12.61
C ASP A 162 22.96 12.63 -13.21
N LEU A 163 23.94 13.51 -13.07
CA LEU A 163 23.93 14.88 -13.55
C LEU A 163 24.76 15.03 -14.85
N GLN A 164 24.58 14.14 -15.82
CA GLN A 164 25.34 14.15 -17.07
C GLN A 164 24.43 14.05 -18.30
N PRO A 165 24.72 14.75 -19.41
CA PRO A 165 25.83 15.68 -19.61
C PRO A 165 25.65 17.04 -18.94
N GLN A 166 26.76 17.64 -18.51
CA GLN A 166 26.83 19.03 -18.06
C GLN A 166 27.50 19.86 -19.13
N THR A 167 26.79 20.82 -19.70
CA THR A 167 27.27 21.62 -20.81
C THR A 167 27.10 23.11 -20.51
N ALA A 168 28.16 23.87 -20.71
CA ALA A 168 28.12 25.34 -20.66
C ALA A 168 28.51 25.87 -22.05
N ILE A 169 27.61 26.61 -22.68
CA ILE A 169 27.76 27.06 -24.06
C ILE A 169 28.00 28.57 -24.24
N GLY A 170 28.06 29.32 -23.14
CA GLY A 170 28.14 30.77 -23.21
C GLY A 170 26.98 31.36 -23.99
N ALA A 171 27.28 32.26 -24.92
CA ALA A 171 26.29 32.92 -25.79
C ALA A 171 26.14 32.29 -27.17
N LYS A 172 26.55 31.04 -27.35
CA LYS A 172 26.54 30.37 -28.68
C LYS A 172 25.17 30.30 -29.34
N ASN A 173 24.10 30.26 -28.58
CA ASN A 173 22.71 30.25 -29.11
C ASN A 173 22.19 31.63 -29.58
N GLY A 174 23.04 32.68 -29.50
CA GLY A 174 22.67 34.03 -30.02
C GLY A 174 21.51 34.72 -29.30
N LYS A 175 21.04 34.19 -28.15
CA LYS A 175 19.90 34.74 -27.42
C LYS A 175 20.28 36.06 -26.74
N LYS A 176 19.64 37.17 -27.15
CA LYS A 176 19.94 38.52 -26.66
C LYS A 176 19.22 38.90 -25.36
N THR A 177 18.13 38.21 -25.06
CA THR A 177 17.21 38.53 -23.97
C THR A 177 17.46 37.69 -22.71
N PHE A 178 16.56 37.84 -21.76
CA PHE A 178 16.57 37.01 -20.54
C PHE A 178 16.52 35.50 -20.82
N GLU A 179 16.00 35.06 -21.98
CA GLU A 179 16.00 33.64 -22.38
C GLU A 179 17.38 33.01 -22.50
N GLY A 180 18.42 33.81 -22.81
CA GLY A 180 19.82 33.34 -22.78
C GLY A 180 20.45 33.35 -21.38
N ARG A 181 19.76 33.85 -20.36
CA ARG A 181 20.29 33.94 -18.98
C ARG A 181 19.74 32.84 -18.09
N ARG A 182 19.79 31.58 -18.57
CA ARG A 182 19.19 30.46 -17.86
C ARG A 182 20.07 29.21 -17.87
N VAL A 183 19.77 28.34 -16.93
CA VAL A 183 20.21 26.94 -16.96
C VAL A 183 18.97 26.09 -17.18
N THR A 184 19.04 25.26 -18.20
CA THR A 184 17.98 24.31 -18.57
C THR A 184 18.35 22.93 -18.02
N ILE A 185 17.44 22.33 -17.29
CA ILE A 185 17.59 20.98 -16.73
C ILE A 185 16.51 20.11 -17.37
N LYS A 186 16.90 18.99 -17.98
CA LYS A 186 15.99 18.05 -18.61
C LYS A 186 16.18 16.66 -18.01
N VAL A 187 15.08 15.99 -17.74
CA VAL A 187 15.14 14.57 -17.41
C VAL A 187 15.57 13.80 -18.65
N LYS A 188 16.62 12.99 -18.50
CA LYS A 188 17.16 12.16 -19.57
C LYS A 188 16.36 10.85 -19.65
N LYS A 189 15.85 10.56 -20.83
CA LYS A 189 15.24 9.27 -21.13
C LYS A 189 16.27 8.16 -21.26
#